data_ba38eec0fefb7ff75b901401ffe2726c
#
_entry.id   ba38eec0fefb7ff75b901401ffe2726c
#
_cell.length_a   1.000
_cell.length_b   1.000
_cell.length_c   1.000
_cell.angle_alpha   90.00
_cell.angle_beta   90.00
_cell.angle_gamma   90.00
#
_symmetry.space_group_name_H-M   'P 1'
#
loop_
_entity.id
_entity.type
_entity.pdbx_description
1 polymer ?
#
loop_
_entity_poly.entity_id
_entity_poly.type
_entity_poly.pdbx_seq_one_letter_code
_entity_poly.pdbx_strand_id
1 'polypeptide(L)'
;MKKAIKPKYRRVLLKLSGEALGGETGMGICPEAVHDMARQIGEVRELGVEVVVVIGGGNIFRGLAGSERGIERATGDYMGMLATVINSLALQDALEKLGIATRVQTAITMSQVAETFIRRRAVRHLEKGRVVIFGGGTGNPYFSTDTAAALRANEIGAEVILKATKVDGIYDCDPKKNPQAKRYQRITYLEALQRQLKVMDSTAFSLCMDNKMPIVVFDFFRPHNLRRIVQGERVGTVVTS
;
A
#
# COMPACT_ATOMS: atom_id res chain seq x y z
N MET A 1 -28.25 -19.29 8.45
CA MET A 1 -26.86 -19.27 7.95
C MET A 1 -26.71 -18.07 7.01
N LYS A 2 -25.91 -17.04 7.37
CA LYS A 2 -25.61 -15.92 6.46
C LYS A 2 -24.80 -16.49 5.30
N LYS A 3 -25.26 -16.33 4.04
CA LYS A 3 -24.47 -16.67 2.84
C LYS A 3 -23.10 -16.01 2.97
N ALA A 4 -22.03 -16.79 2.94
CA ALA A 4 -20.68 -16.25 2.90
C ALA A 4 -20.58 -15.36 1.65
N ILE A 5 -20.33 -14.06 1.85
CA ILE A 5 -20.18 -13.11 0.74
C ILE A 5 -18.86 -13.47 0.06
N LYS A 6 -18.94 -13.91 -1.21
CA LYS A 6 -17.75 -14.21 -2.01
C LYS A 6 -16.98 -12.89 -2.25
N PRO A 7 -15.68 -12.81 -1.94
CA PRO A 7 -14.90 -11.61 -2.18
C PRO A 7 -14.86 -11.27 -3.67
N LYS A 8 -14.86 -9.98 -3.98
CA LYS A 8 -14.76 -9.44 -5.34
C LYS A 8 -13.39 -9.69 -5.97
N TYR A 9 -12.34 -9.66 -5.14
CA TYR A 9 -10.96 -9.82 -5.56
C TYR A 9 -10.36 -11.05 -4.89
N ARG A 10 -9.61 -11.83 -5.66
CA ARG A 10 -8.84 -12.96 -5.14
C ARG A 10 -7.51 -12.52 -4.56
N ARG A 11 -6.82 -11.58 -5.23
CA ARG A 11 -5.49 -11.08 -4.83
C ARG A 11 -5.47 -9.57 -4.88
N VAL A 12 -5.11 -8.94 -3.77
CA VAL A 12 -5.04 -7.49 -3.63
C VAL A 12 -3.65 -7.05 -3.18
N LEU A 13 -3.20 -5.90 -3.68
CA LEU A 13 -2.04 -5.22 -3.12
C LEU A 13 -2.51 -3.99 -2.33
N LEU A 14 -2.26 -3.98 -1.03
CA LEU A 14 -2.52 -2.87 -0.14
C LEU A 14 -1.27 -1.99 -0.04
N LYS A 15 -1.37 -0.74 -0.50
CA LYS A 15 -0.30 0.25 -0.35
C LYS A 15 -0.60 1.17 0.84
N LEU A 16 0.28 1.16 1.82
CA LEU A 16 0.20 1.94 3.05
C LEU A 16 1.24 3.06 3.06
N SER A 17 0.90 4.22 3.61
CA SER A 17 1.89 5.24 3.96
C SER A 17 2.60 4.82 5.25
N GLY A 18 3.91 5.06 5.35
CA GLY A 18 4.64 4.87 6.60
C GLY A 18 4.05 5.69 7.76
N GLU A 19 3.55 6.88 7.48
CA GLU A 19 2.90 7.73 8.49
C GLU A 19 1.70 7.05 9.18
N ALA A 20 1.08 6.05 8.54
CA ALA A 20 0.00 5.29 9.14
C ALA A 20 0.48 4.43 10.33
N LEU A 21 1.76 4.02 10.33
CA LEU A 21 2.36 3.28 11.44
C LEU A 21 2.77 4.18 12.61
N GLY A 22 2.93 5.49 12.37
CA GLY A 22 3.29 6.48 13.38
C GLY A 22 2.11 6.97 14.24
N GLY A 23 0.92 6.41 14.07
CA GLY A 23 -0.28 6.81 14.81
C GLY A 23 -0.66 8.29 14.56
N GLU A 24 -1.09 8.98 15.60
CA GLU A 24 -1.52 10.39 15.52
C GLU A 24 -0.40 11.33 15.10
N THR A 25 0.82 11.09 15.59
CA THR A 25 2.00 11.92 15.26
C THR A 25 2.49 11.72 13.83
N GLY A 26 2.21 10.55 13.24
CA GLY A 26 2.72 10.15 11.94
C GLY A 26 4.24 9.86 11.92
N MET A 27 4.90 9.86 13.10
CA MET A 27 6.34 9.65 13.27
C MET A 27 6.64 8.42 14.10
N GLY A 28 7.76 7.75 13.80
CA GLY A 28 8.15 6.52 14.48
C GLY A 28 7.19 5.36 14.22
N ILE A 29 7.12 4.42 15.15
CA ILE A 29 6.24 3.25 15.09
C ILE A 29 5.38 3.26 16.37
N CYS A 30 4.05 3.36 16.17
CA CYS A 30 3.05 3.29 17.23
C CYS A 30 2.50 1.85 17.29
N PRO A 31 2.73 1.09 18.37
CA PRO A 31 2.30 -0.30 18.47
C PRO A 31 0.80 -0.50 18.25
N GLU A 32 -0.02 0.42 18.76
CA GLU A 32 -1.47 0.38 18.63
C GLU A 32 -1.91 0.54 17.18
N ALA A 33 -1.31 1.50 16.45
CA ALA A 33 -1.60 1.73 15.04
C ALA A 33 -1.19 0.52 14.19
N VAL A 34 -0.04 -0.10 14.47
CA VAL A 34 0.43 -1.30 13.79
C VAL A 34 -0.48 -2.49 14.08
N HIS A 35 -0.93 -2.66 15.33
CA HIS A 35 -1.87 -3.71 15.73
C HIS A 35 -3.22 -3.57 15.01
N ASP A 36 -3.78 -2.36 14.98
CA ASP A 36 -5.04 -2.09 14.28
C ASP A 36 -4.94 -2.37 12.78
N MET A 37 -3.81 -2.02 12.18
CA MET A 37 -3.50 -2.31 10.77
C MET A 37 -3.43 -3.82 10.54
N ALA A 38 -2.72 -4.56 11.39
CA ALA A 38 -2.62 -6.01 11.31
C ALA A 38 -4.00 -6.68 11.43
N ARG A 39 -4.87 -6.19 12.35
CA ARG A 39 -6.24 -6.69 12.51
C ARG A 39 -7.07 -6.49 11.25
N GLN A 40 -7.05 -5.29 10.63
CA GLN A 40 -7.79 -5.03 9.39
C GLN A 40 -7.31 -5.90 8.22
N ILE A 41 -6.00 -6.15 8.11
CA ILE A 41 -5.42 -7.07 7.12
C ILE A 41 -5.90 -8.51 7.40
N GLY A 42 -5.93 -8.91 8.66
CA GLY A 42 -6.44 -10.22 9.09
C GLY A 42 -7.89 -10.45 8.69
N GLU A 43 -8.76 -9.46 8.91
CA GLU A 43 -10.17 -9.52 8.51
C GLU A 43 -10.36 -9.78 7.00
N VAL A 44 -9.48 -9.24 6.17
CA VAL A 44 -9.52 -9.46 4.71
C VAL A 44 -9.00 -10.85 4.35
N ARG A 45 -7.90 -11.26 4.98
CA ARG A 45 -7.33 -12.60 4.76
C ARG A 45 -8.31 -13.70 5.16
N GLU A 46 -9.10 -13.53 6.22
CA GLU A 46 -10.15 -14.48 6.65
C GLU A 46 -11.26 -14.68 5.60
N LEU A 47 -11.47 -13.71 4.71
CA LEU A 47 -12.38 -13.86 3.56
C LEU A 47 -11.79 -14.73 2.44
N GLY A 48 -10.58 -15.27 2.61
CA GLY A 48 -9.90 -16.08 1.60
C GLY A 48 -9.16 -15.25 0.53
N VAL A 49 -8.93 -13.96 0.79
CA VAL A 49 -8.21 -13.07 -0.12
C VAL A 49 -6.71 -13.16 0.11
N GLU A 50 -5.95 -13.26 -0.95
CA GLU A 50 -4.50 -13.19 -0.94
C GLU A 50 -4.06 -11.73 -0.80
N VAL A 51 -3.46 -11.38 0.35
CA VAL A 51 -3.09 -10.00 0.69
C VAL A 51 -1.60 -9.78 0.56
N VAL A 52 -1.24 -8.78 -0.22
CA VAL A 52 0.13 -8.25 -0.34
C VAL A 52 0.16 -6.83 0.19
N VAL A 53 1.21 -6.47 0.88
CA VAL A 53 1.37 -5.13 1.45
C VAL A 53 2.66 -4.50 0.96
N VAL A 54 2.59 -3.22 0.57
CA VAL A 54 3.73 -2.33 0.35
C VAL A 54 3.61 -1.15 1.30
N ILE A 55 4.64 -0.91 2.09
CA ILE A 55 4.63 0.15 3.12
C ILE A 55 5.67 1.21 2.79
N GLY A 56 5.30 2.49 2.94
CA GLY A 56 6.25 3.60 2.88
C GLY A 56 7.13 3.70 4.13
N GLY A 57 8.22 4.49 4.05
CA GLY A 57 9.16 4.73 5.15
C GLY A 57 9.09 6.14 5.77
N GLY A 58 8.12 6.97 5.35
CA GLY A 58 8.08 8.40 5.66
C GLY A 58 7.86 8.78 7.13
N ASN A 59 7.46 7.82 7.98
CA ASN A 59 7.40 7.98 9.44
C ASN A 59 8.78 7.91 10.12
N ILE A 60 9.76 7.29 9.47
CA ILE A 60 11.12 7.11 9.99
C ILE A 60 12.07 8.05 9.26
N PHE A 61 12.05 8.04 7.92
CA PHE A 61 12.94 8.88 7.11
C PHE A 61 12.27 9.28 5.79
N ARG A 62 12.44 10.56 5.41
CA ARG A 62 11.99 11.13 4.13
C ARG A 62 13.18 11.59 3.31
N GLY A 63 13.46 10.89 2.19
CA GLY A 63 14.63 11.17 1.34
C GLY A 63 14.69 12.61 0.82
N LEU A 64 13.55 13.19 0.37
CA LEU A 64 13.49 14.58 -0.08
C LEU A 64 13.85 15.58 1.03
N ALA A 65 13.31 15.42 2.24
CA ALA A 65 13.65 16.27 3.38
C ALA A 65 15.11 16.07 3.84
N GLY A 66 15.70 14.90 3.60
CA GLY A 66 17.10 14.63 3.81
C GLY A 66 18.00 15.41 2.83
N SER A 67 17.62 15.48 1.55
CA SER A 67 18.34 16.21 0.52
C SER A 67 18.41 17.72 0.83
N GLU A 68 17.34 18.30 1.34
CA GLU A 68 17.31 19.69 1.79
C GLU A 68 18.25 19.97 2.98
N ARG A 69 18.67 18.92 3.70
CA ARG A 69 19.62 18.97 4.82
C ARG A 69 21.04 18.51 4.44
N GLY A 70 21.37 18.44 3.14
CA GLY A 70 22.69 18.12 2.64
C GLY A 70 22.98 16.62 2.46
N ILE A 71 22.01 15.74 2.64
CA ILE A 71 22.18 14.31 2.32
C ILE A 71 22.02 14.13 0.80
N GLU A 72 22.96 13.44 0.17
CA GLU A 72 22.86 13.10 -1.25
C GLU A 72 21.57 12.33 -1.53
N ARG A 73 20.89 12.64 -2.66
CA ARG A 73 19.57 12.10 -2.99
C ARG A 73 19.52 10.58 -3.00
N ALA A 74 20.49 9.92 -3.66
CA ALA A 74 20.52 8.46 -3.74
C ALA A 74 20.71 7.83 -2.35
N THR A 75 21.57 8.39 -1.52
CA THR A 75 21.78 7.98 -0.13
C THR A 75 20.49 8.13 0.69
N GLY A 76 19.81 9.27 0.57
CA GLY A 76 18.53 9.50 1.24
C GLY A 76 17.45 8.51 0.81
N ASP A 77 17.40 8.17 -0.48
CA ASP A 77 16.45 7.18 -1.00
C ASP A 77 16.74 5.77 -0.43
N TYR A 78 18.04 5.36 -0.31
CA TYR A 78 18.41 4.10 0.37
C TYR A 78 18.01 4.11 1.85
N MET A 79 18.20 5.22 2.57
CA MET A 79 17.73 5.36 3.95
C MET A 79 16.21 5.19 4.04
N GLY A 80 15.47 5.79 3.10
CA GLY A 80 14.02 5.60 2.98
C GLY A 80 13.62 4.16 2.69
N MET A 81 14.36 3.44 1.83
CA MET A 81 14.14 2.02 1.56
C MET A 81 14.37 1.16 2.82
N LEU A 82 15.43 1.41 3.58
CA LEU A 82 15.68 0.73 4.86
C LEU A 82 14.56 1.02 5.88
N ALA A 83 14.05 2.25 5.92
CA ALA A 83 12.90 2.60 6.75
C ALA A 83 11.65 1.77 6.40
N THR A 84 11.42 1.47 5.11
CA THR A 84 10.32 0.57 4.72
C THR A 84 10.52 -0.86 5.24
N VAL A 85 11.76 -1.33 5.35
CA VAL A 85 12.06 -2.67 5.90
C VAL A 85 11.76 -2.71 7.39
N ILE A 86 12.16 -1.67 8.14
CA ILE A 86 11.83 -1.56 9.58
C ILE A 86 10.30 -1.62 9.77
N ASN A 87 9.54 -0.86 9.00
CA ASN A 87 8.07 -0.88 9.04
C ASN A 87 7.50 -2.26 8.67
N SER A 88 8.11 -2.94 7.70
CA SER A 88 7.68 -4.28 7.27
C SER A 88 7.85 -5.31 8.38
N LEU A 89 8.95 -5.24 9.14
CA LEU A 89 9.20 -6.12 10.28
C LEU A 89 8.22 -5.85 11.43
N ALA A 90 7.92 -4.58 11.71
CA ALA A 90 6.94 -4.22 12.73
C ALA A 90 5.54 -4.75 12.40
N LEU A 91 5.11 -4.63 11.12
CA LEU A 91 3.83 -5.18 10.70
C LEU A 91 3.83 -6.71 10.66
N GLN A 92 4.94 -7.35 10.28
CA GLN A 92 5.09 -8.81 10.33
C GLN A 92 4.90 -9.32 11.77
N ASP A 93 5.60 -8.74 12.73
CA ASP A 93 5.50 -9.12 14.16
C ASP A 93 4.05 -9.02 14.66
N ALA A 94 3.37 -7.92 14.34
CA ALA A 94 1.97 -7.73 14.73
C ALA A 94 1.01 -8.74 14.07
N LEU A 95 1.20 -9.06 12.79
CA LEU A 95 0.41 -10.08 12.09
C LEU A 95 0.65 -11.48 12.67
N GLU A 96 1.90 -11.83 12.92
CA GLU A 96 2.27 -13.14 13.48
C GLU A 96 1.77 -13.30 14.92
N LYS A 97 1.74 -12.24 15.73
CA LYS A 97 1.09 -12.23 17.05
C LYS A 97 -0.43 -12.48 16.99
N LEU A 98 -1.07 -12.14 15.87
CA LEU A 98 -2.47 -12.49 15.60
C LEU A 98 -2.65 -13.88 14.96
N GLY A 99 -1.60 -14.70 14.88
CA GLY A 99 -1.62 -16.02 14.26
C GLY A 99 -1.66 -16.00 12.73
N ILE A 100 -1.36 -14.87 12.10
CA ILE A 100 -1.37 -14.69 10.64
C ILE A 100 0.03 -14.93 10.10
N ALA A 101 0.25 -16.08 9.44
CA ALA A 101 1.53 -16.40 8.84
C ALA A 101 1.92 -15.33 7.79
N THR A 102 3.06 -14.70 7.98
CA THR A 102 3.52 -13.56 7.18
C THR A 102 4.93 -13.79 6.66
N ARG A 103 5.29 -13.21 5.52
CA ARG A 103 6.65 -13.18 4.97
C ARG A 103 7.01 -11.79 4.49
N VAL A 104 8.14 -11.28 4.95
CA VAL A 104 8.76 -10.07 4.41
C VAL A 104 9.72 -10.45 3.30
N GLN A 105 9.57 -9.81 2.15
CA GLN A 105 10.53 -9.90 1.05
C GLN A 105 11.04 -8.50 0.70
N THR A 106 12.35 -8.39 0.44
CA THR A 106 12.99 -7.11 0.16
C THR A 106 13.62 -7.06 -1.22
N ALA A 107 13.59 -5.89 -1.83
CA ALA A 107 14.28 -5.61 -3.08
C ALA A 107 15.80 -5.47 -2.89
N ILE A 108 16.26 -5.14 -1.67
CA ILE A 108 17.67 -5.07 -1.30
C ILE A 108 18.01 -6.36 -0.54
N THR A 109 19.07 -7.06 -0.95
CA THR A 109 19.47 -8.32 -0.33
C THR A 109 19.94 -8.10 1.12
N MET A 110 19.23 -8.72 2.06
CA MET A 110 19.52 -8.71 3.50
C MET A 110 19.02 -10.02 4.14
N SER A 111 19.57 -11.13 3.70
CA SER A 111 19.06 -12.49 3.96
C SER A 111 18.92 -12.87 5.42
N GLN A 112 19.64 -12.21 6.34
CA GLN A 112 19.52 -12.40 7.79
C GLN A 112 18.24 -11.77 8.38
N VAL A 113 17.61 -10.83 7.66
CA VAL A 113 16.48 -10.03 8.14
C VAL A 113 15.19 -10.38 7.40
N ALA A 114 15.26 -10.54 6.07
CA ALA A 114 14.10 -10.80 5.23
C ALA A 114 14.49 -11.59 3.98
N GLU A 115 13.52 -12.26 3.38
CA GLU A 115 13.76 -12.98 2.12
C GLU A 115 14.07 -12.00 0.98
N THR A 116 15.03 -12.34 0.12
CA THR A 116 15.18 -11.63 -1.17
C THR A 116 13.94 -11.84 -2.02
N PHE A 117 13.45 -10.76 -2.63
CA PHE A 117 12.29 -10.84 -3.52
C PHE A 117 12.55 -11.77 -4.70
N ILE A 118 11.73 -12.79 -4.82
CA ILE A 118 11.65 -13.67 -5.98
C ILE A 118 10.14 -13.84 -6.29
N ARG A 119 9.71 -13.38 -7.47
CA ARG A 119 8.31 -13.39 -7.88
C ARG A 119 7.60 -14.72 -7.62
N ARG A 120 8.19 -15.84 -8.05
CA ARG A 120 7.57 -17.17 -7.85
C ARG A 120 7.45 -17.55 -6.39
N ARG A 121 8.39 -17.13 -5.54
CA ARG A 121 8.34 -17.37 -4.10
C ARG A 121 7.22 -16.55 -3.44
N ALA A 122 7.09 -15.28 -3.82
CA ALA A 122 6.00 -14.43 -3.36
C ALA A 122 4.62 -15.02 -3.69
N VAL A 123 4.41 -15.41 -4.95
CA VAL A 123 3.16 -16.06 -5.39
C VAL A 123 2.91 -17.35 -4.60
N ARG A 124 3.94 -18.18 -4.37
CA ARG A 124 3.79 -19.41 -3.60
C ARG A 124 3.43 -19.15 -2.13
N HIS A 125 3.91 -18.05 -1.53
CA HIS A 125 3.49 -17.66 -0.18
C HIS A 125 2.00 -17.30 -0.15
N LEU A 126 1.53 -16.51 -1.11
CA LEU A 126 0.13 -16.11 -1.23
C LEU A 126 -0.80 -17.32 -1.42
N GLU A 127 -0.45 -18.24 -2.31
CA GLU A 127 -1.20 -19.49 -2.52
C GLU A 127 -1.29 -20.36 -1.26
N LYS A 128 -0.31 -20.25 -0.34
CA LYS A 128 -0.33 -20.89 0.98
C LYS A 128 -1.11 -20.09 2.03
N GLY A 129 -1.81 -19.02 1.65
CA GLY A 129 -2.59 -18.16 2.54
C GLY A 129 -1.75 -17.32 3.49
N ARG A 130 -0.47 -17.05 3.17
CA ARG A 130 0.40 -16.15 3.92
C ARG A 130 0.21 -14.72 3.42
N VAL A 131 0.29 -13.75 4.33
CA VAL A 131 0.46 -12.34 3.95
C VAL A 131 1.90 -12.13 3.49
N VAL A 132 2.09 -11.38 2.40
CA VAL A 132 3.42 -11.01 1.91
C VAL A 132 3.59 -9.51 2.05
N ILE A 133 4.69 -9.06 2.65
CA ILE A 133 5.02 -7.65 2.79
C ILE A 133 6.28 -7.38 1.97
N PHE A 134 6.23 -6.41 1.07
CA PHE A 134 7.38 -5.98 0.28
C PHE A 134 8.03 -4.75 0.90
N GLY A 135 9.28 -4.90 1.33
CA GLY A 135 10.16 -3.85 1.81
C GLY A 135 11.25 -3.49 0.79
N GLY A 136 11.99 -2.41 1.05
CA GLY A 136 13.09 -1.96 0.19
C GLY A 136 12.63 -1.27 -1.11
N GLY A 137 11.36 -0.89 -1.24
CA GLY A 137 10.84 -0.19 -2.40
C GLY A 137 11.04 -0.98 -3.71
N THR A 138 11.59 -0.33 -4.74
CA THR A 138 12.02 -0.96 -5.99
C THR A 138 13.43 -1.54 -5.90
N GLY A 139 14.20 -1.22 -4.86
CA GLY A 139 15.64 -1.48 -4.75
C GLY A 139 16.50 -0.42 -5.43
N ASN A 140 15.90 0.55 -6.11
CA ASN A 140 16.60 1.59 -6.84
C ASN A 140 16.23 2.99 -6.33
N PRO A 141 17.20 3.92 -6.17
CA PRO A 141 16.92 5.31 -5.89
C PRO A 141 16.01 5.95 -6.94
N TYR A 142 15.47 7.13 -6.63
CA TYR A 142 14.60 7.96 -7.47
C TYR A 142 13.17 7.43 -7.67
N PHE A 143 12.84 6.24 -7.19
CA PHE A 143 11.50 5.68 -7.25
C PHE A 143 10.78 5.75 -5.90
N SER A 144 9.50 6.06 -5.94
CA SER A 144 8.65 6.09 -4.74
C SER A 144 8.13 4.70 -4.35
N THR A 145 7.51 4.61 -3.17
CA THR A 145 6.77 3.39 -2.77
C THR A 145 5.46 3.21 -3.54
N ASP A 146 4.90 4.24 -4.18
CA ASP A 146 3.79 4.12 -5.11
C ASP A 146 4.24 3.38 -6.38
N THR A 147 5.42 3.75 -6.92
CA THR A 147 6.04 3.02 -8.04
C THR A 147 6.35 1.56 -7.67
N ALA A 148 6.88 1.32 -6.47
CA ALA A 148 7.11 -0.04 -5.99
C ALA A 148 5.78 -0.84 -5.91
N ALA A 149 4.71 -0.24 -5.41
CA ALA A 149 3.40 -0.89 -5.34
C ALA A 149 2.86 -1.25 -6.73
N ALA A 150 2.95 -0.33 -7.70
CA ALA A 150 2.53 -0.56 -9.08
C ALA A 150 3.33 -1.72 -9.73
N LEU A 151 4.67 -1.71 -9.56
CA LEU A 151 5.54 -2.75 -10.08
C LEU A 151 5.21 -4.12 -9.47
N ARG A 152 5.16 -4.22 -8.14
CA ARG A 152 4.89 -5.48 -7.44
C ARG A 152 3.50 -6.01 -7.72
N ALA A 153 2.46 -5.14 -7.83
CA ALA A 153 1.11 -5.56 -8.18
C ALA A 153 1.07 -6.30 -9.52
N ASN A 154 1.72 -5.74 -10.54
CA ASN A 154 1.81 -6.37 -11.85
C ASN A 154 2.60 -7.68 -11.81
N GLU A 155 3.75 -7.72 -11.15
CA GLU A 155 4.61 -8.91 -11.08
C GLU A 155 3.92 -10.11 -10.43
N ILE A 156 3.13 -9.88 -9.38
CA ILE A 156 2.44 -10.96 -8.65
C ILE A 156 1.03 -11.25 -9.18
N GLY A 157 0.56 -10.51 -10.17
CA GLY A 157 -0.80 -10.64 -10.71
C GLY A 157 -1.88 -10.25 -9.69
N ALA A 158 -1.71 -9.12 -9.00
CA ALA A 158 -2.78 -8.53 -8.19
C ALA A 158 -3.90 -8.03 -9.11
N GLU A 159 -5.14 -8.10 -8.64
CA GLU A 159 -6.32 -7.66 -9.41
C GLU A 159 -6.65 -6.18 -9.17
N VAL A 160 -6.08 -5.60 -8.11
CA VAL A 160 -6.30 -4.21 -7.72
C VAL A 160 -5.21 -3.73 -6.77
N ILE A 161 -4.88 -2.44 -6.86
CA ILE A 161 -4.10 -1.73 -5.84
C ILE A 161 -5.07 -0.97 -4.94
N LEU A 162 -5.04 -1.26 -3.65
CA LEU A 162 -5.79 -0.56 -2.61
C LEU A 162 -4.88 0.49 -2.00
N LYS A 163 -5.03 1.75 -2.43
CA LYS A 163 -4.24 2.86 -1.90
C LYS A 163 -4.90 3.42 -0.65
N ALA A 164 -4.35 3.07 0.49
CA ALA A 164 -4.76 3.56 1.80
C ALA A 164 -4.31 5.00 2.03
N THR A 165 -5.25 5.87 2.37
CA THR A 165 -5.02 7.30 2.60
C THR A 165 -5.77 7.79 3.85
N LYS A 166 -5.58 9.07 4.20
CA LYS A 166 -6.36 9.78 5.25
C LYS A 166 -7.59 10.49 4.68
N VAL A 167 -7.85 10.35 3.37
CA VAL A 167 -9.01 10.91 2.67
C VAL A 167 -9.83 9.78 2.07
N ASP A 168 -11.12 9.97 1.95
CA ASP A 168 -12.06 8.92 1.55
C ASP A 168 -12.19 8.75 0.02
N GLY A 169 -11.30 9.37 -0.76
CA GLY A 169 -11.25 9.21 -2.21
C GLY A 169 -10.56 10.35 -2.93
N ILE A 170 -10.77 10.45 -4.24
CA ILE A 170 -10.25 11.50 -5.11
C ILE A 170 -11.34 12.53 -5.32
N TYR A 171 -10.97 13.81 -5.20
CA TYR A 171 -11.85 14.95 -5.35
C TYR A 171 -11.46 15.82 -6.55
N ASP A 172 -12.40 16.60 -7.04
CA ASP A 172 -12.18 17.58 -8.12
C ASP A 172 -11.28 18.76 -7.70
N CYS A 173 -11.23 19.04 -6.39
CA CYS A 173 -10.33 20.00 -5.76
C CYS A 173 -10.03 19.57 -4.32
N ASP A 174 -9.16 20.30 -3.62
CA ASP A 174 -8.77 19.97 -2.24
C ASP A 174 -9.98 20.15 -1.28
N PRO A 175 -10.53 19.07 -0.69
CA PRO A 175 -11.68 19.16 0.20
C PRO A 175 -11.40 19.89 1.52
N LYS A 176 -10.12 20.05 1.89
CA LYS A 176 -9.73 20.83 3.07
C LYS A 176 -9.81 22.33 2.82
N LYS A 177 -9.64 22.75 1.56
CA LYS A 177 -9.69 24.15 1.14
C LYS A 177 -11.07 24.56 0.61
N ASN A 178 -11.81 23.60 0.03
CA ASN A 178 -13.12 23.85 -0.54
C ASN A 178 -14.14 22.84 -0.03
N PRO A 179 -15.07 23.24 0.87
CA PRO A 179 -16.12 22.38 1.38
C PRO A 179 -17.11 21.86 0.30
N GLN A 180 -17.14 22.50 -0.90
CA GLN A 180 -17.97 22.09 -2.03
C GLN A 180 -17.28 21.07 -2.93
N ALA A 181 -16.05 20.62 -2.60
CA ALA A 181 -15.31 19.62 -3.35
C ALA A 181 -16.13 18.34 -3.52
N LYS A 182 -16.22 17.86 -4.75
CA LYS A 182 -16.98 16.65 -5.10
C LYS A 182 -16.05 15.46 -5.26
N ARG A 183 -16.36 14.40 -4.52
CA ARG A 183 -15.62 13.13 -4.65
C ARG A 183 -16.08 12.36 -5.87
N TYR A 184 -15.11 11.86 -6.65
CA TYR A 184 -15.40 10.91 -7.70
C TYR A 184 -15.68 9.51 -7.12
N GLN A 185 -16.71 8.84 -7.63
CA GLN A 185 -16.90 7.41 -7.36
C GLN A 185 -16.03 6.54 -8.27
N ARG A 186 -15.88 6.96 -9.51
CA ARG A 186 -15.02 6.37 -10.53
C ARG A 186 -14.45 7.49 -11.40
N ILE A 187 -13.22 7.30 -11.86
CA ILE A 187 -12.55 8.18 -12.81
C ILE A 187 -11.63 7.34 -13.68
N THR A 188 -11.46 7.74 -14.94
CA THR A 188 -10.49 7.09 -15.81
C THR A 188 -9.08 7.63 -15.59
N TYR A 189 -8.06 6.85 -15.99
CA TYR A 189 -6.67 7.32 -15.96
C TYR A 189 -6.51 8.61 -16.77
N LEU A 190 -7.11 8.66 -17.97
CA LEU A 190 -7.02 9.81 -18.84
C LEU A 190 -7.64 11.07 -18.22
N GLU A 191 -8.84 10.94 -17.65
CA GLU A 191 -9.51 12.06 -16.96
C GLU A 191 -8.70 12.56 -15.76
N ALA A 192 -8.09 11.63 -14.97
CA ALA A 192 -7.26 12.00 -13.83
C ALA A 192 -6.01 12.78 -14.28
N LEU A 193 -5.37 12.39 -15.39
CA LEU A 193 -4.24 13.11 -15.99
C LEU A 193 -4.67 14.48 -16.52
N GLN A 194 -5.74 14.57 -17.30
CA GLN A 194 -6.24 15.82 -17.85
C GLN A 194 -6.60 16.84 -16.77
N ARG A 195 -7.13 16.37 -15.63
CA ARG A 195 -7.48 17.18 -14.47
C ARG A 195 -6.33 17.39 -13.51
N GLN A 196 -5.13 16.86 -13.80
CA GLN A 196 -3.93 16.95 -12.95
C GLN A 196 -4.16 16.46 -11.50
N LEU A 197 -5.00 15.45 -11.32
CA LEU A 197 -5.32 14.91 -10.00
C LEU A 197 -4.16 14.06 -9.48
N LYS A 198 -3.70 14.35 -8.27
CA LYS A 198 -2.58 13.64 -7.62
C LYS A 198 -3.05 12.35 -6.97
N VAL A 199 -3.18 11.29 -7.76
CA VAL A 199 -3.54 9.95 -7.26
C VAL A 199 -2.32 9.20 -6.74
N MET A 200 -1.29 9.12 -7.57
CA MET A 200 0.03 8.52 -7.30
C MET A 200 1.09 9.38 -7.98
N ASP A 201 2.38 9.07 -7.79
CA ASP A 201 3.40 9.68 -8.64
C ASP A 201 3.23 9.26 -10.11
N SER A 202 3.78 10.05 -11.03
CA SER A 202 3.57 9.88 -12.48
C SER A 202 4.05 8.52 -12.99
N THR A 203 5.17 8.01 -12.46
CA THR A 203 5.73 6.71 -12.87
C THR A 203 4.81 5.57 -12.46
N ALA A 204 4.34 5.56 -11.20
CA ALA A 204 3.38 4.57 -10.72
C ALA A 204 2.07 4.63 -11.50
N PHE A 205 1.59 5.83 -11.77
CA PHE A 205 0.33 6.06 -12.47
C PHE A 205 0.38 5.56 -13.92
N SER A 206 1.46 5.88 -14.66
CA SER A 206 1.68 5.39 -16.03
C SER A 206 1.78 3.86 -16.06
N LEU A 207 2.55 3.27 -15.13
CA LEU A 207 2.70 1.81 -15.06
C LEU A 207 1.35 1.11 -14.82
N CYS A 208 0.50 1.67 -13.95
CA CYS A 208 -0.84 1.15 -13.72
C CYS A 208 -1.75 1.31 -14.94
N MET A 209 -1.70 2.47 -15.61
CA MET A 209 -2.48 2.76 -16.81
C MET A 209 -2.14 1.79 -17.96
N ASP A 210 -0.85 1.61 -18.26
CA ASP A 210 -0.38 0.75 -19.35
C ASP A 210 -0.76 -0.72 -19.13
N ASN A 211 -0.77 -1.17 -17.86
CA ASN A 211 -1.14 -2.54 -17.48
C ASN A 211 -2.61 -2.69 -17.09
N LYS A 212 -3.43 -1.65 -17.24
CA LYS A 212 -4.87 -1.63 -16.88
C LYS A 212 -5.12 -2.08 -15.42
N MET A 213 -4.19 -1.78 -14.52
CA MET A 213 -4.24 -2.16 -13.10
C MET A 213 -5.20 -1.22 -12.36
N PRO A 214 -6.36 -1.66 -11.86
CA PRO A 214 -7.27 -0.78 -11.15
C PRO A 214 -6.64 -0.27 -9.85
N ILE A 215 -6.94 1.00 -9.48
CA ILE A 215 -6.55 1.59 -8.21
C ILE A 215 -7.81 1.99 -7.46
N VAL A 216 -7.92 1.62 -6.18
CA VAL A 216 -8.95 2.12 -5.28
C VAL A 216 -8.30 3.00 -4.23
N VAL A 217 -8.65 4.30 -4.22
CA VAL A 217 -8.20 5.26 -3.20
C VAL A 217 -9.26 5.36 -2.13
N PHE A 218 -8.92 5.13 -0.88
CA PHE A 218 -9.89 5.08 0.21
C PHE A 218 -9.30 5.49 1.56
N ASP A 219 -10.17 5.88 2.48
CA ASP A 219 -9.80 6.15 3.87
C ASP A 219 -9.62 4.83 4.64
N PHE A 220 -8.36 4.53 4.97
CA PHE A 220 -7.98 3.33 5.72
C PHE A 220 -8.36 3.40 7.20
N PHE A 221 -8.45 4.60 7.76
CA PHE A 221 -8.70 4.80 9.20
C PHE A 221 -10.18 4.65 9.56
N ARG A 222 -11.07 4.60 8.58
CA ARG A 222 -12.47 4.23 8.83
C ARG A 222 -12.58 2.72 9.00
N PRO A 223 -13.11 2.24 10.13
CA PRO A 223 -13.27 0.82 10.40
C PRO A 223 -13.97 0.06 9.26
N HIS A 224 -13.48 -1.13 8.97
CA HIS A 224 -14.03 -2.04 7.97
C HIS A 224 -13.99 -1.59 6.51
N ASN A 225 -13.48 -0.40 6.17
CA ASN A 225 -13.44 0.06 4.78
C ASN A 225 -12.64 -0.91 3.88
N LEU A 226 -11.51 -1.42 4.34
CA LEU A 226 -10.71 -2.39 3.61
C LEU A 226 -11.52 -3.67 3.29
N ARG A 227 -12.20 -4.21 4.29
CA ARG A 227 -13.08 -5.37 4.16
C ARG A 227 -14.24 -5.11 3.20
N ARG A 228 -14.91 -3.96 3.33
CA ARG A 228 -16.04 -3.55 2.48
C ARG A 228 -15.65 -3.47 1.00
N ILE A 229 -14.48 -2.90 0.69
CA ILE A 229 -13.95 -2.83 -0.68
C ILE A 229 -13.78 -4.23 -1.26
N VAL A 230 -13.17 -5.13 -0.48
CA VAL A 230 -12.91 -6.50 -0.91
C VAL A 230 -14.21 -7.29 -1.09
N GLN A 231 -15.26 -6.96 -0.35
CA GLN A 231 -16.61 -7.51 -0.52
C GLN A 231 -17.38 -6.89 -1.70
N GLY A 232 -16.78 -5.91 -2.41
CA GLY A 232 -17.36 -5.30 -3.60
C GLY A 232 -18.21 -4.06 -3.35
N GLU A 233 -18.23 -3.55 -2.11
CA GLU A 233 -18.95 -2.30 -1.81
C GLU A 233 -18.23 -1.10 -2.45
N ARG A 234 -19.03 -0.06 -2.76
CA ARG A 234 -18.53 1.18 -3.33
C ARG A 234 -17.96 2.09 -2.25
N VAL A 235 -16.72 1.83 -1.85
CA VAL A 235 -15.96 2.64 -0.90
C VAL A 235 -14.82 3.32 -1.65
N GLY A 236 -14.65 4.63 -1.40
CA GLY A 236 -13.55 5.38 -2.02
C GLY A 236 -13.80 5.77 -3.48
N THR A 237 -12.73 5.97 -4.22
CA THR A 237 -12.71 6.27 -5.65
C THR A 237 -11.97 5.18 -6.40
N VAL A 238 -12.58 4.67 -7.48
CA VAL A 238 -11.96 3.68 -8.37
C VAL A 238 -11.37 4.38 -9.58
N VAL A 239 -10.06 4.16 -9.85
CA VAL A 239 -9.38 4.59 -11.07
C VAL A 239 -9.23 3.38 -11.98
N THR A 240 -9.67 3.50 -13.23
CA THR A 240 -9.60 2.42 -14.24
C THR A 240 -9.29 3.00 -15.63
N SER A 241 -9.13 2.13 -16.63
CA SER A 241 -9.13 2.50 -18.05
C SER A 241 -10.52 2.81 -18.52
#